data_ed590d28304dfc9f1cf55d53db44c154
#
_entry.id   ed590d28304dfc9f1cf55d53db44c154
#
_cell.length_a   1.000
_cell.length_b   1.000
_cell.length_c   1.000
_cell.angle_alpha   90.00
_cell.angle_beta   90.00
_cell.angle_gamma   90.00
#
_symmetry.space_group_name_H-M   'P 1'
#
loop_
_entity.id
_entity.type
_entity.pdbx_description
1 polymer ?
#
loop_
_entity_poly.entity_id
_entity_poly.type
_entity_poly.pdbx_seq_one_letter_code
_entity_poly.pdbx_strand_id
1 'polypeptide(L)'
;MAGATECSLRARRRGRPLVDGWSGETGQASGYISYMLAHYLGGSDTEILGGTSNSRLTDIGVFQIVDGIGARDIPAKLVKVSAPPQLPELVVRALRMSLERGYVQASRTETGRLLATLAATRAGTIAECGTGCGVGAAWLRSGAPKTTRVITAELDPELAHGVMTMFAGDDIDVMHADWSSLAEHAPFSLIFLDAGSARGWPREDIVDLVEEGGMIVLDDFTPSQTWPPLDRGRVDTLRQDWLADERFISVDVMVAEDTSVIIAVKR
;
A
#
# COMPACT_ATOMS: atom_id res chain seq x y z
N MET A 1 -7.48 4.44 -32.12
CA MET A 1 -8.16 3.55 -31.16
C MET A 1 -7.14 2.49 -30.79
N ALA A 2 -6.46 2.66 -29.66
CA ALA A 2 -5.58 1.65 -29.11
C ALA A 2 -6.47 0.61 -28.43
N GLY A 3 -6.43 -0.64 -28.93
CA GLY A 3 -7.18 -1.73 -28.34
C GLY A 3 -6.64 -2.02 -26.94
N ALA A 4 -7.54 -2.09 -25.97
CA ALA A 4 -7.22 -2.59 -24.64
C ALA A 4 -6.73 -4.04 -24.79
N THR A 5 -5.53 -4.32 -24.32
CA THR A 5 -4.97 -5.67 -24.28
C THR A 5 -5.38 -6.32 -22.95
N GLU A 6 -6.15 -7.39 -23.01
CA GLU A 6 -6.48 -8.17 -21.82
C GLU A 6 -5.24 -8.90 -21.30
N CYS A 7 -4.99 -8.78 -20.00
CA CYS A 7 -3.95 -9.54 -19.31
C CYS A 7 -4.63 -10.53 -18.35
N SER A 8 -4.24 -11.80 -18.42
CA SER A 8 -4.70 -12.81 -17.47
C SER A 8 -3.52 -13.35 -16.65
N LEU A 9 -3.71 -13.40 -15.33
CA LEU A 9 -2.74 -13.95 -14.40
C LEU A 9 -3.25 -15.31 -13.88
N ARG A 10 -2.42 -16.34 -13.94
CA ARG A 10 -2.70 -17.64 -13.35
C ARG A 10 -1.59 -18.02 -12.38
N ALA A 11 -1.92 -18.11 -11.11
CA ALA A 11 -1.01 -18.60 -10.09
C ALA A 11 -1.44 -20.00 -9.61
N ARG A 12 -0.49 -20.90 -9.41
CA ARG A 12 -0.73 -22.27 -8.94
C ARG A 12 0.22 -22.63 -7.81
N ARG A 13 -0.32 -23.26 -6.76
CA ARG A 13 0.45 -23.87 -5.69
C ARG A 13 0.27 -25.37 -5.74
N ARG A 14 1.36 -26.14 -5.89
CA ARG A 14 1.31 -27.63 -5.97
C ARG A 14 0.20 -28.14 -6.90
N GLY A 15 0.05 -27.53 -8.09
CA GLY A 15 -0.94 -27.94 -9.08
C GLY A 15 -2.37 -27.45 -8.84
N ARG A 16 -2.67 -26.73 -7.77
CA ARG A 16 -3.97 -26.09 -7.53
C ARG A 16 -3.93 -24.62 -7.92
N PRO A 17 -4.94 -24.08 -8.59
CA PRO A 17 -5.00 -22.65 -8.88
C PRO A 17 -5.10 -21.88 -7.57
N LEU A 18 -4.21 -20.87 -7.39
CA LEU A 18 -4.30 -19.88 -6.31
C LEU A 18 -5.15 -18.68 -6.77
N VAL A 19 -5.09 -18.38 -8.06
CA VAL A 19 -5.92 -17.36 -8.71
C VAL A 19 -6.36 -17.94 -10.04
N ASP A 20 -7.66 -18.10 -10.23
CA ASP A 20 -8.24 -18.51 -11.50
C ASP A 20 -8.76 -17.29 -12.24
N GLY A 21 -8.00 -16.90 -13.28
CA GLY A 21 -8.53 -16.05 -14.32
C GLY A 21 -8.91 -14.64 -13.88
N TRP A 22 -7.94 -13.82 -13.43
CA TRP A 22 -8.18 -12.39 -13.44
C TRP A 22 -8.05 -11.89 -14.89
N SER A 23 -9.12 -11.30 -15.42
CA SER A 23 -9.12 -10.56 -16.68
C SER A 23 -9.49 -9.11 -16.36
N GLY A 24 -8.59 -8.18 -16.63
CA GLY A 24 -8.83 -6.76 -16.44
C GLY A 24 -8.18 -5.92 -17.53
N GLU A 25 -8.66 -4.70 -17.72
CA GLU A 25 -7.98 -3.76 -18.61
C GLU A 25 -6.55 -3.55 -18.15
N THR A 26 -5.62 -3.65 -19.08
CA THR A 26 -4.19 -3.47 -18.83
C THR A 26 -3.90 -2.03 -18.46
N GLY A 27 -3.68 -1.84 -17.21
CA GLY A 27 -3.24 -0.61 -16.60
C GLY A 27 -2.34 -0.94 -15.42
N GLN A 28 -2.13 0.01 -14.56
CA GLN A 28 -1.30 -0.05 -13.35
C GLN A 28 -1.49 -1.33 -12.51
N ALA A 29 -2.69 -1.93 -12.51
CA ALA A 29 -3.01 -3.09 -11.70
C ALA A 29 -2.20 -4.36 -12.04
N SER A 30 -1.87 -4.60 -13.30
CA SER A 30 -1.17 -5.83 -13.69
C SER A 30 0.31 -5.83 -13.31
N GLY A 31 0.98 -4.67 -13.42
CA GLY A 31 2.37 -4.50 -12.95
C GLY A 31 2.47 -4.70 -11.44
N TYR A 32 1.49 -4.22 -10.70
CA TYR A 32 1.42 -4.32 -9.26
C TYR A 32 1.19 -5.76 -8.77
N ILE A 33 0.27 -6.50 -9.40
CA ILE A 33 0.03 -7.91 -9.07
C ILE A 33 1.28 -8.75 -9.35
N SER A 34 1.96 -8.50 -10.46
CA SER A 34 3.21 -9.19 -10.80
C SER A 34 4.31 -8.90 -9.78
N TYR A 35 4.44 -7.64 -9.35
CA TYR A 35 5.38 -7.23 -8.33
C TYR A 35 5.07 -7.84 -6.96
N MET A 36 3.81 -7.82 -6.53
CA MET A 36 3.37 -8.46 -5.30
C MET A 36 3.61 -9.96 -5.30
N LEU A 37 3.27 -10.65 -6.39
CA LEU A 37 3.54 -12.07 -6.56
C LEU A 37 5.03 -12.39 -6.50
N ALA A 38 5.85 -11.52 -7.07
CA ALA A 38 7.28 -11.66 -7.07
C ALA A 38 7.88 -11.66 -5.67
N HIS A 39 7.61 -10.63 -4.94
CA HIS A 39 8.11 -10.51 -3.57
C HIS A 39 7.55 -11.59 -2.66
N TYR A 40 6.28 -11.95 -2.85
CA TYR A 40 5.62 -13.00 -2.08
C TYR A 40 6.21 -14.39 -2.34
N LEU A 41 6.57 -14.68 -3.58
CA LEU A 41 7.05 -16.00 -3.99
C LEU A 41 8.57 -16.15 -3.85
N GLY A 42 9.29 -15.12 -3.37
CA GLY A 42 10.74 -15.15 -3.18
C GLY A 42 11.54 -15.19 -4.48
N GLY A 43 10.90 -14.81 -5.60
CA GLY A 43 11.57 -14.67 -6.88
C GLY A 43 12.44 -13.42 -6.93
N SER A 44 13.53 -13.46 -7.69
CA SER A 44 14.30 -12.26 -8.00
C SER A 44 13.54 -11.40 -9.00
N ASP A 45 13.69 -10.08 -8.91
CA ASP A 45 13.09 -9.14 -9.86
C ASP A 45 13.43 -9.46 -11.33
N THR A 46 14.58 -10.07 -11.56
CA THR A 46 15.06 -10.51 -12.87
C THR A 46 14.27 -11.70 -13.44
N GLU A 47 13.78 -12.59 -12.60
CA GLU A 47 12.99 -13.75 -13.01
C GLU A 47 11.59 -13.38 -13.44
N ILE A 48 11.08 -12.26 -12.94
CA ILE A 48 9.74 -11.75 -13.23
C ILE A 48 9.73 -10.83 -14.43
N LEU A 49 10.74 -9.99 -14.55
CA LEU A 49 10.92 -9.07 -15.67
C LEU A 49 11.45 -9.78 -16.93
N GLY A 50 12.05 -10.95 -16.81
CA GLY A 50 12.70 -11.69 -17.90
C GLY A 50 11.82 -12.63 -18.68
N GLY A 51 10.57 -12.88 -18.30
CA GLY A 51 9.92 -14.06 -18.83
C GLY A 51 8.50 -13.95 -19.34
N THR A 52 8.34 -14.19 -20.62
CA THR A 52 7.15 -14.84 -21.20
C THR A 52 7.09 -16.34 -20.85
N SER A 53 7.91 -16.81 -19.93
CA SER A 53 8.07 -18.22 -19.57
C SER A 53 7.74 -18.47 -18.10
N ASN A 54 7.39 -19.70 -17.81
CA ASN A 54 7.16 -20.21 -16.46
C ASN A 54 8.35 -19.92 -15.56
N SER A 55 8.26 -18.94 -14.68
CA SER A 55 9.22 -18.74 -13.62
C SER A 55 8.94 -19.73 -12.50
N ARG A 56 9.89 -20.60 -12.21
CA ARG A 56 9.85 -21.42 -10.99
C ARG A 56 10.22 -20.52 -9.82
N LEU A 57 9.24 -20.21 -9.02
CA LEU A 57 9.46 -19.52 -7.77
C LEU A 57 9.52 -20.59 -6.69
N THR A 58 10.61 -20.56 -5.92
CA THR A 58 10.96 -21.55 -4.91
C THR A 58 9.79 -21.91 -4.01
N ASP A 59 9.53 -23.16 -3.79
CA ASP A 59 8.63 -23.79 -2.83
C ASP A 59 7.13 -23.42 -2.83
N ILE A 60 6.72 -22.33 -3.49
CA ILE A 60 5.37 -21.81 -3.34
C ILE A 60 4.51 -21.96 -4.59
N GLY A 61 5.10 -22.04 -5.76
CA GLY A 61 4.31 -22.28 -6.96
C GLY A 61 4.95 -21.86 -8.26
N VAL A 62 4.22 -22.14 -9.32
CA VAL A 62 4.51 -21.68 -10.67
C VAL A 62 3.41 -20.68 -11.01
N PHE A 63 3.79 -19.50 -11.44
CA PHE A 63 2.82 -18.59 -12.06
C PHE A 63 3.19 -18.36 -13.53
N GLN A 64 2.19 -18.12 -14.32
CA GLN A 64 2.32 -17.79 -15.72
C GLN A 64 1.57 -16.51 -15.98
N ILE A 65 2.25 -15.50 -16.49
CA ILE A 65 1.60 -14.34 -17.09
C ILE A 65 1.18 -14.77 -18.49
N VAL A 66 -0.13 -14.90 -18.69
CA VAL A 66 -0.68 -15.30 -19.97
C VAL A 66 -1.21 -14.05 -20.64
N ASP A 67 -0.59 -13.72 -21.72
CA ASP A 67 -0.92 -12.67 -22.69
C ASP A 67 -0.78 -11.20 -22.25
N GLY A 68 -0.06 -10.50 -23.07
CA GLY A 68 -0.23 -9.11 -23.43
C GLY A 68 0.68 -8.10 -22.79
N ILE A 69 1.24 -8.29 -21.63
CA ILE A 69 2.32 -7.43 -21.16
C ILE A 69 3.61 -8.21 -21.30
N GLY A 70 4.26 -8.03 -22.43
CA GLY A 70 5.66 -8.42 -22.53
C GLY A 70 6.43 -7.67 -21.45
N ALA A 71 7.45 -8.30 -20.89
CA ALA A 71 8.40 -7.70 -19.94
C ALA A 71 8.96 -6.31 -20.37
N ARG A 72 8.64 -5.88 -21.56
CA ARG A 72 8.96 -4.58 -22.17
C ARG A 72 8.10 -3.43 -21.68
N ASP A 73 6.89 -3.73 -21.16
CA ASP A 73 5.90 -2.72 -20.76
C ASP A 73 5.88 -2.50 -19.24
N ILE A 74 6.53 -3.38 -18.47
CA ILE A 74 6.84 -3.12 -17.08
C ILE A 74 8.10 -2.26 -17.08
N PRO A 75 8.04 -0.97 -16.72
CA PRO A 75 9.21 -0.13 -16.75
C PRO A 75 10.30 -0.78 -15.88
N ALA A 76 11.43 -1.13 -16.47
CA ALA A 76 12.60 -1.65 -15.76
C ALA A 76 13.09 -0.72 -14.62
N LYS A 77 12.46 0.42 -14.48
CA LYS A 77 12.66 1.46 -13.49
C LYS A 77 11.95 1.21 -12.16
N LEU A 78 10.88 0.40 -12.12
CA LEU A 78 10.24 -0.04 -10.88
C LEU A 78 11.19 -0.85 -9.99
N VAL A 79 12.24 -1.39 -10.57
CA VAL A 79 13.24 -2.25 -9.91
C VAL A 79 14.40 -1.47 -9.29
N LYS A 80 14.43 -0.14 -9.43
CA LYS A 80 15.58 0.67 -8.99
C LYS A 80 15.49 1.20 -7.55
N VAL A 81 14.60 0.68 -6.74
CA VAL A 81 14.59 1.00 -5.32
C VAL A 81 15.69 0.20 -4.65
N SER A 82 16.77 0.87 -4.24
CA SER A 82 17.82 0.27 -3.41
C SER A 82 17.24 -0.05 -2.05
N ALA A 83 16.73 -1.25 -1.88
CA ALA A 83 16.17 -1.70 -0.61
C ALA A 83 16.57 -3.16 -0.36
N PRO A 84 16.68 -3.60 0.89
CA PRO A 84 16.88 -5.01 1.20
C PRO A 84 15.78 -5.86 0.56
N PRO A 85 16.10 -7.00 -0.08
CA PRO A 85 15.09 -7.85 -0.69
C PRO A 85 14.17 -8.51 0.34
N GLN A 86 14.63 -8.70 1.57
CA GLN A 86 13.84 -9.29 2.64
C GLN A 86 12.73 -8.35 3.08
N LEU A 87 11.52 -8.90 3.18
CA LEU A 87 10.36 -8.23 3.76
C LEU A 87 10.20 -8.65 5.23
N PRO A 88 9.68 -7.76 6.10
CA PRO A 88 9.27 -8.15 7.44
C PRO A 88 8.24 -9.30 7.39
N GLU A 89 8.30 -10.21 8.38
CA GLU A 89 7.41 -11.37 8.43
C GLU A 89 5.93 -10.98 8.47
N LEU A 90 5.58 -9.94 9.22
CA LEU A 90 4.22 -9.39 9.25
C LEU A 90 3.73 -8.99 7.86
N VAL A 91 4.58 -8.32 7.09
CA VAL A 91 4.27 -7.89 5.72
C VAL A 91 4.10 -9.10 4.80
N VAL A 92 4.94 -10.12 4.92
CA VAL A 92 4.81 -11.37 4.14
C VAL A 92 3.47 -12.04 4.41
N ARG A 93 3.02 -12.10 5.68
CA ARG A 93 1.71 -12.66 6.03
C ARG A 93 0.55 -11.86 5.45
N ALA A 94 0.61 -10.54 5.53
CA ALA A 94 -0.41 -9.65 4.98
C ALA A 94 -0.50 -9.73 3.44
N LEU A 95 0.64 -9.76 2.76
CA LEU A 95 0.71 -9.96 1.30
C LEU A 95 0.16 -11.34 0.90
N ARG A 96 0.43 -12.37 1.69
CA ARG A 96 -0.14 -13.70 1.47
C ARG A 96 -1.65 -13.69 1.53
N MET A 97 -2.23 -13.06 2.56
CA MET A 97 -3.67 -12.88 2.69
C MET A 97 -4.25 -12.10 1.51
N SER A 98 -3.57 -11.03 1.06
CA SER A 98 -3.99 -10.26 -0.12
C SER A 98 -4.07 -11.14 -1.38
N LEU A 99 -3.05 -11.97 -1.62
CA LEU A 99 -3.02 -12.88 -2.76
C LEU A 99 -4.11 -13.97 -2.69
N GLU A 100 -4.30 -14.56 -1.51
CA GLU A 100 -5.31 -15.61 -1.30
C GLU A 100 -6.73 -15.10 -1.52
N ARG A 101 -6.96 -13.80 -1.25
CA ARG A 101 -8.24 -13.13 -1.43
C ARG A 101 -8.40 -12.43 -2.80
N GLY A 102 -7.35 -12.37 -3.61
CA GLY A 102 -7.34 -11.57 -4.84
C GLY A 102 -7.48 -10.08 -4.59
N TYR A 103 -7.06 -9.59 -3.41
CA TYR A 103 -7.14 -8.19 -3.00
C TYR A 103 -6.01 -7.39 -3.64
N VAL A 104 -6.35 -6.48 -4.55
CA VAL A 104 -5.39 -5.72 -5.37
C VAL A 104 -5.11 -4.30 -4.86
N GLN A 105 -5.83 -3.87 -3.83
CA GLN A 105 -5.72 -2.50 -3.29
C GLN A 105 -4.78 -2.42 -2.08
N ALA A 106 -3.83 -3.35 -1.96
CA ALA A 106 -2.86 -3.30 -0.87
C ALA A 106 -1.80 -2.23 -1.13
N SER A 107 -1.34 -1.56 -0.06
CA SER A 107 -0.27 -0.57 -0.13
C SER A 107 0.98 -1.16 -0.80
N ARG A 108 1.62 -0.36 -1.64
CA ARG A 108 2.86 -0.74 -2.34
C ARG A 108 4.01 -0.94 -1.36
N THR A 109 4.97 -1.76 -1.75
CA THR A 109 6.17 -2.00 -0.93
C THR A 109 7.00 -0.72 -0.72
N GLU A 110 7.05 0.17 -1.72
CA GLU A 110 7.73 1.46 -1.63
C GLU A 110 7.08 2.37 -0.60
N THR A 111 5.75 2.53 -0.67
CA THR A 111 4.96 3.22 0.36
C THR A 111 5.16 2.57 1.72
N GLY A 112 5.08 1.23 1.79
CA GLY A 112 5.26 0.48 3.02
C GLY A 112 6.62 0.71 3.68
N ARG A 113 7.72 0.73 2.91
CA ARG A 113 9.06 1.06 3.43
C ARG A 113 9.14 2.48 3.97
N LEU A 114 8.50 3.43 3.29
CA LEU A 114 8.37 4.80 3.80
C LEU A 114 7.61 4.81 5.12
N LEU A 115 6.45 4.15 5.20
CA LEU A 115 5.66 4.03 6.42
C LEU A 115 6.47 3.45 7.58
N ALA A 116 7.20 2.35 7.36
CA ALA A 116 8.05 1.75 8.37
C ALA A 116 9.15 2.71 8.85
N THR A 117 9.76 3.46 7.93
CA THR A 117 10.79 4.45 8.26
C THR A 117 10.22 5.60 9.10
N LEU A 118 9.05 6.11 8.73
CA LEU A 118 8.38 7.15 9.49
C LEU A 118 7.93 6.64 10.87
N ALA A 119 7.33 5.44 10.93
CA ALA A 119 6.89 4.80 12.16
C ALA A 119 8.03 4.58 13.15
N ALA A 120 9.25 4.29 12.67
CA ALA A 120 10.44 4.10 13.52
C ALA A 120 10.80 5.33 14.36
N THR A 121 10.33 6.51 13.97
CA THR A 121 10.60 7.78 14.65
C THR A 121 9.46 8.20 15.60
N ARG A 122 8.39 7.42 15.70
CA ARG A 122 7.19 7.80 16.45
C ARG A 122 7.12 7.15 17.83
N ALA A 123 6.54 7.90 18.76
CA ALA A 123 6.10 7.41 20.05
C ALA A 123 4.57 7.59 20.16
N GLY A 124 3.93 7.01 21.17
CA GLY A 124 2.49 7.16 21.37
C GLY A 124 1.66 6.22 20.49
N THR A 125 0.70 6.75 19.73
CA THR A 125 -0.21 5.95 18.92
C THR A 125 -0.07 6.28 17.44
N ILE A 126 0.04 5.24 16.62
CA ILE A 126 -0.01 5.30 15.16
C ILE A 126 -1.34 4.73 14.71
N ALA A 127 -2.04 5.42 13.81
CA ALA A 127 -3.31 4.98 13.25
C ALA A 127 -3.23 4.74 11.73
N GLU A 128 -4.06 3.82 11.25
CA GLU A 128 -4.31 3.60 9.83
C GLU A 128 -5.81 3.62 9.54
N CYS A 129 -6.22 4.36 8.52
CA CYS A 129 -7.58 4.41 8.01
C CYS A 129 -7.70 3.50 6.79
N GLY A 130 -8.39 2.35 6.92
CA GLY A 130 -8.50 1.35 5.88
C GLY A 130 -7.43 0.26 5.99
N THR A 131 -7.77 -0.82 6.69
CA THR A 131 -6.83 -1.93 6.93
C THR A 131 -6.62 -2.79 5.68
N GLY A 132 -7.70 -3.01 4.89
CA GLY A 132 -7.67 -3.97 3.80
C GLY A 132 -7.22 -5.36 4.26
N CYS A 133 -6.19 -5.92 3.63
CA CYS A 133 -5.55 -7.15 4.07
C CYS A 133 -4.39 -6.94 5.05
N GLY A 134 -4.26 -5.75 5.64
CA GLY A 134 -3.31 -5.45 6.70
C GLY A 134 -1.89 -5.12 6.25
N VAL A 135 -1.65 -4.85 4.97
CA VAL A 135 -0.29 -4.60 4.46
C VAL A 135 0.30 -3.32 5.05
N GLY A 136 -0.49 -2.21 5.08
CA GLY A 136 -0.06 -0.94 5.66
C GLY A 136 0.21 -1.06 7.17
N ALA A 137 -0.74 -1.66 7.93
CA ALA A 137 -0.57 -1.93 9.36
C ALA A 137 0.67 -2.78 9.65
N ALA A 138 0.94 -3.81 8.84
CA ALA A 138 2.13 -4.65 8.95
C ALA A 138 3.43 -3.84 8.77
N TRP A 139 3.49 -2.95 7.80
CA TRP A 139 4.62 -2.07 7.59
C TRP A 139 4.80 -1.08 8.75
N LEU A 140 3.72 -0.43 9.19
CA LEU A 140 3.75 0.48 10.34
C LEU A 140 4.28 -0.23 11.58
N ARG A 141 3.73 -1.41 11.91
CA ARG A 141 4.19 -2.20 13.07
C ARG A 141 5.64 -2.65 12.95
N SER A 142 6.07 -3.04 11.74
CA SER A 142 7.44 -3.50 11.51
C SER A 142 8.49 -2.42 11.73
N GLY A 143 8.13 -1.14 11.54
CA GLY A 143 9.01 0.00 11.80
C GLY A 143 8.88 0.56 13.20
N ALA A 144 7.69 0.55 13.76
CA ALA A 144 7.38 1.24 15.01
C ALA A 144 8.12 0.61 16.24
N PRO A 145 8.58 1.43 17.20
CA PRO A 145 9.08 0.94 18.47
C PRO A 145 8.07 0.02 19.18
N LYS A 146 8.53 -0.93 19.98
CA LYS A 146 7.65 -1.85 20.73
C LYS A 146 6.68 -1.14 21.67
N THR A 147 7.04 0.04 22.15
CA THR A 147 6.21 0.86 23.04
C THR A 147 5.16 1.69 22.29
N THR A 148 5.24 1.74 20.99
CA THR A 148 4.30 2.47 20.14
C THR A 148 3.11 1.59 19.81
N ARG A 149 1.90 2.07 20.12
CA ARG A 149 0.66 1.39 19.76
C ARG A 149 0.37 1.58 18.26
N VAL A 150 -0.04 0.52 17.59
CA VAL A 150 -0.52 0.58 16.19
C VAL A 150 -1.97 0.14 16.17
N ILE A 151 -2.85 0.99 15.65
CA ILE A 151 -4.28 0.75 15.55
C ILE A 151 -4.73 0.96 14.11
N THR A 152 -5.63 0.12 13.63
CA THR A 152 -6.19 0.23 12.27
C THR A 152 -7.68 -0.08 12.27
N ALA A 153 -8.44 0.53 11.37
CA ALA A 153 -9.88 0.34 11.24
C ALA A 153 -10.25 -0.18 9.84
N GLU A 154 -11.11 -1.22 9.81
CA GLU A 154 -11.64 -1.83 8.60
C GLU A 154 -13.15 -1.95 8.69
N LEU A 155 -13.82 -1.48 7.64
CA LEU A 155 -15.28 -1.48 7.56
C LEU A 155 -15.84 -2.83 7.13
N ASP A 156 -15.11 -3.55 6.25
CA ASP A 156 -15.52 -4.86 5.78
C ASP A 156 -15.32 -5.92 6.88
N PRO A 157 -16.41 -6.60 7.33
CA PRO A 157 -16.33 -7.55 8.44
C PRO A 157 -15.47 -8.77 8.14
N GLU A 158 -15.40 -9.22 6.88
CA GLU A 158 -14.62 -10.41 6.51
C GLU A 158 -13.13 -10.07 6.47
N LEU A 159 -12.78 -8.89 5.96
CA LEU A 159 -11.41 -8.38 5.99
C LEU A 159 -10.97 -8.15 7.42
N ALA A 160 -11.75 -7.41 8.21
CA ALA A 160 -11.44 -7.10 9.61
C ALA A 160 -11.19 -8.38 10.43
N HIS A 161 -12.11 -9.36 10.36
CA HIS A 161 -11.96 -10.63 11.07
C HIS A 161 -10.73 -11.43 10.62
N GLY A 162 -10.47 -11.46 9.32
CA GLY A 162 -9.29 -12.14 8.76
C GLY A 162 -7.99 -11.52 9.24
N VAL A 163 -7.91 -10.18 9.25
CA VAL A 163 -6.72 -9.45 9.71
C VAL A 163 -6.55 -9.56 11.23
N MET A 164 -7.62 -9.46 12.02
CA MET A 164 -7.59 -9.71 13.46
C MET A 164 -7.00 -11.08 13.78
N THR A 165 -7.43 -12.11 13.04
CA THR A 165 -6.92 -13.47 13.22
C THR A 165 -5.46 -13.59 12.83
N MET A 166 -5.07 -12.96 11.71
CA MET A 166 -3.71 -13.00 11.19
C MET A 166 -2.71 -12.30 12.12
N PHE A 167 -3.11 -11.18 12.75
CA PHE A 167 -2.26 -10.39 13.64
C PHE A 167 -2.43 -10.71 15.12
N ALA A 168 -3.11 -11.81 15.46
CA ALA A 168 -3.27 -12.21 16.84
C ALA A 168 -1.91 -12.37 17.54
N GLY A 169 -1.61 -11.50 18.51
CA GLY A 169 -0.36 -11.49 19.26
C GLY A 169 0.77 -10.62 18.67
N ASP A 170 0.50 -9.81 17.65
CA ASP A 170 1.51 -8.97 16.97
C ASP A 170 1.51 -7.49 17.36
N ASP A 171 0.83 -7.12 18.45
CA ASP A 171 0.72 -5.73 18.92
C ASP A 171 0.14 -4.77 17.86
N ILE A 172 -0.87 -5.22 17.13
CA ILE A 172 -1.69 -4.43 16.21
C ILE A 172 -3.15 -4.53 16.64
N ASP A 173 -3.75 -3.39 16.98
CA ASP A 173 -5.16 -3.30 17.33
C ASP A 173 -5.99 -3.12 16.06
N VAL A 174 -6.71 -4.14 15.63
CA VAL A 174 -7.58 -4.10 14.48
C VAL A 174 -9.02 -3.86 14.94
N MET A 175 -9.66 -2.81 14.43
CA MET A 175 -11.05 -2.49 14.71
C MET A 175 -11.93 -2.87 13.52
N HIS A 176 -13.00 -3.62 13.75
CA HIS A 176 -14.10 -3.73 12.79
C HIS A 176 -15.01 -2.52 12.99
N ALA A 177 -14.71 -1.43 12.32
CA ALA A 177 -15.41 -0.17 12.43
C ALA A 177 -15.17 0.72 11.22
N ASP A 178 -16.02 1.73 11.05
CA ASP A 178 -15.67 2.87 10.21
C ASP A 178 -14.43 3.57 10.78
N TRP A 179 -13.53 4.03 9.91
CA TRP A 179 -12.28 4.66 10.33
C TRP A 179 -12.50 5.91 11.21
N SER A 180 -13.65 6.57 11.13
CA SER A 180 -14.00 7.69 12.02
C SER A 180 -14.00 7.31 13.50
N SER A 181 -14.20 6.04 13.82
CA SER A 181 -14.12 5.54 15.20
C SER A 181 -12.71 5.62 15.78
N LEU A 182 -11.68 5.79 14.93
CA LEU A 182 -10.31 6.04 15.40
C LEU A 182 -10.21 7.33 16.21
N ALA A 183 -11.11 8.29 16.01
CA ALA A 183 -11.13 9.55 16.79
C ALA A 183 -11.20 9.33 18.30
N GLU A 184 -11.78 8.23 18.76
CA GLU A 184 -11.83 7.88 20.20
C GLU A 184 -10.44 7.53 20.77
N HIS A 185 -9.45 7.29 19.90
CA HIS A 185 -8.09 6.92 20.27
C HIS A 185 -7.06 8.02 19.98
N ALA A 186 -7.50 9.17 19.49
CA ALA A 186 -6.66 10.35 19.23
C ALA A 186 -6.13 10.95 20.56
N PRO A 187 -5.04 11.74 20.56
CA PRO A 187 -4.31 12.16 19.37
C PRO A 187 -3.30 11.11 18.86
N PHE A 188 -2.98 11.20 17.57
CA PHE A 188 -2.03 10.31 16.92
C PHE A 188 -0.69 10.98 16.64
N SER A 189 0.39 10.25 16.82
CA SER A 189 1.73 10.68 16.41
C SER A 189 1.99 10.46 14.91
N LEU A 190 1.24 9.53 14.31
CA LEU A 190 1.17 9.34 12.86
C LEU A 190 -0.22 8.76 12.52
N ILE A 191 -0.85 9.29 11.47
CA ILE A 191 -2.03 8.70 10.86
C ILE A 191 -1.79 8.45 9.38
N PHE A 192 -2.08 7.24 8.92
CA PHE A 192 -1.99 6.84 7.53
C PHE A 192 -3.38 6.73 6.92
N LEU A 193 -3.62 7.44 5.82
CA LEU A 193 -4.89 7.53 5.12
C LEU A 193 -4.80 6.74 3.81
N ASP A 194 -5.17 5.46 3.88
CA ASP A 194 -5.24 4.55 2.73
C ASP A 194 -6.68 4.39 2.21
N ALA A 195 -7.67 4.58 3.05
CA ALA A 195 -9.06 4.51 2.65
C ALA A 195 -9.47 5.70 1.76
N GLY A 196 -10.02 5.41 0.58
CA GLY A 196 -10.50 6.44 -0.34
C GLY A 196 -11.55 7.37 0.28
N SER A 197 -12.39 6.86 1.21
CA SER A 197 -13.35 7.65 1.97
C SER A 197 -12.68 8.68 2.89
N ALA A 198 -11.58 8.30 3.55
CA ALA A 198 -10.84 9.19 4.44
C ALA A 198 -10.24 10.39 3.70
N ARG A 199 -9.86 10.23 2.44
CA ARG A 199 -9.37 11.32 1.59
C ARG A 199 -10.45 12.35 1.24
N GLY A 200 -11.71 11.95 1.21
CA GLY A 200 -12.86 12.82 0.96
C GLY A 200 -13.43 13.52 2.19
N TRP A 201 -12.88 13.25 3.38
CA TRP A 201 -13.33 13.89 4.62
C TRP A 201 -12.91 15.35 4.72
N PRO A 202 -13.66 16.14 5.50
CA PRO A 202 -13.23 17.49 5.85
C PRO A 202 -11.82 17.42 6.47
N ARG A 203 -10.90 18.16 5.88
CA ARG A 203 -9.50 18.17 6.34
C ARG A 203 -9.37 18.51 7.82
N GLU A 204 -10.28 19.37 8.33
CA GLU A 204 -10.33 19.80 9.72
C GLU A 204 -10.48 18.61 10.68
N ASP A 205 -11.36 17.67 10.34
CA ASP A 205 -11.62 16.50 11.18
C ASP A 205 -10.38 15.61 11.30
N ILE A 206 -9.57 15.54 10.24
CA ILE A 206 -8.31 14.78 10.24
C ILE A 206 -7.22 15.52 11.01
N VAL A 207 -7.15 16.85 10.86
CA VAL A 207 -6.15 17.70 11.55
C VAL A 207 -6.28 17.58 13.06
N ASP A 208 -7.50 17.50 13.57
CA ASP A 208 -7.77 17.41 15.00
C ASP A 208 -7.40 16.05 15.61
N LEU A 209 -7.23 15.02 14.77
CA LEU A 209 -6.79 13.71 15.23
C LEU A 209 -5.28 13.61 15.50
N VAL A 210 -4.49 14.58 15.06
CA VAL A 210 -3.02 14.49 15.10
C VAL A 210 -2.44 15.46 16.11
N GLU A 211 -1.51 15.00 16.95
CA GLU A 211 -0.79 15.84 17.91
C GLU A 211 0.15 16.86 17.22
N GLU A 212 0.59 17.88 17.95
CA GLU A 212 1.67 18.77 17.48
C GLU A 212 2.95 17.95 17.22
N GLY A 213 3.58 18.17 16.08
CA GLY A 213 4.70 17.35 15.59
C GLY A 213 4.30 15.99 15.04
N GLY A 214 3.03 15.63 15.10
CA GLY A 214 2.49 14.41 14.51
C GLY A 214 2.42 14.48 12.98
N MET A 215 2.29 13.35 12.33
CA MET A 215 2.31 13.20 10.88
C MET A 215 1.00 12.69 10.33
N ILE A 216 0.62 13.26 9.19
CA ILE A 216 -0.42 12.72 8.30
C ILE A 216 0.28 12.23 7.04
N VAL A 217 -0.01 10.99 6.65
CA VAL A 217 0.52 10.36 5.43
C VAL A 217 -0.65 9.98 4.55
N LEU A 218 -0.71 10.52 3.33
CA LEU A 218 -1.76 10.21 2.36
C LEU A 218 -1.12 9.50 1.17
N ASP A 219 -1.65 8.34 0.80
CA ASP A 219 -1.16 7.52 -0.33
C ASP A 219 -1.96 7.75 -1.63
N ASP A 220 -1.54 7.08 -2.69
CA ASP A 220 -2.23 6.98 -3.98
C ASP A 220 -2.37 8.29 -4.77
N PHE A 221 -1.38 9.15 -4.73
CA PHE A 221 -1.32 10.30 -5.65
C PHE A 221 -0.51 9.95 -6.90
N THR A 222 -0.98 10.45 -8.05
CA THR A 222 -0.18 10.44 -9.27
C THR A 222 0.90 11.51 -9.18
N PRO A 223 2.20 11.23 -9.44
CA PRO A 223 3.26 12.24 -9.38
C PRO A 223 2.96 13.46 -10.25
N SER A 224 3.17 14.64 -9.72
CA SER A 224 3.02 15.91 -10.44
C SER A 224 4.25 16.80 -10.27
N GLN A 225 4.70 17.41 -11.36
CA GLN A 225 5.87 18.32 -11.37
C GLN A 225 5.47 19.79 -11.52
N THR A 226 4.17 20.09 -11.45
CA THR A 226 3.64 21.44 -11.67
C THR A 226 3.11 22.05 -10.39
N TRP A 227 3.03 23.39 -10.37
CA TRP A 227 2.28 24.11 -9.36
C TRP A 227 1.30 25.07 -10.05
N PRO A 228 -0.01 24.99 -9.80
CA PRO A 228 -0.65 23.98 -8.95
C PRO A 228 -0.44 22.55 -9.46
N PRO A 229 -0.52 21.54 -8.56
CA PRO A 229 -0.37 20.16 -8.95
C PRO A 229 -1.52 19.72 -9.86
N LEU A 230 -1.24 18.85 -10.84
CA LEU A 230 -2.24 18.36 -11.77
C LEU A 230 -2.41 16.84 -11.62
N ASP A 231 -3.67 16.39 -11.66
CA ASP A 231 -4.05 15.01 -11.91
C ASP A 231 -4.87 14.93 -13.19
N ARG A 232 -4.44 14.12 -14.16
CA ARG A 232 -5.12 13.95 -15.47
C ARG A 232 -5.47 15.26 -16.16
N GLY A 233 -4.57 16.25 -16.07
CA GLY A 233 -4.74 17.57 -16.69
C GLY A 233 -5.68 18.53 -15.96
N ARG A 234 -6.16 18.18 -14.77
CA ARG A 234 -6.96 19.05 -13.90
C ARG A 234 -6.19 19.37 -12.63
N VAL A 235 -6.47 20.51 -12.02
CA VAL A 235 -5.88 20.85 -10.72
C VAL A 235 -6.30 19.82 -9.67
N ASP A 236 -5.32 19.19 -9.04
CA ASP A 236 -5.51 18.31 -7.89
C ASP A 236 -5.67 19.16 -6.63
N THR A 237 -6.90 19.58 -6.37
CA THR A 237 -7.21 20.48 -5.26
C THR A 237 -6.93 19.84 -3.91
N LEU A 238 -7.17 18.54 -3.76
CA LEU A 238 -6.86 17.82 -2.52
C LEU A 238 -5.37 17.91 -2.18
N ARG A 239 -4.51 17.60 -3.15
CA ARG A 239 -3.06 17.72 -2.99
C ARG A 239 -2.63 19.16 -2.72
N GLN A 240 -3.19 20.11 -3.51
CA GLN A 240 -2.87 21.53 -3.35
C GLN A 240 -3.20 22.01 -1.94
N ASP A 241 -4.36 21.63 -1.41
CA ASP A 241 -4.83 22.05 -0.09
C ASP A 241 -3.93 21.50 1.03
N TRP A 242 -3.47 20.24 0.92
CA TRP A 242 -2.54 19.68 1.90
C TRP A 242 -1.13 20.29 1.83
N LEU A 243 -0.66 20.61 0.63
CA LEU A 243 0.68 21.19 0.46
C LEU A 243 0.73 22.69 0.80
N ALA A 244 -0.40 23.40 0.72
CA ALA A 244 -0.50 24.83 0.98
C ALA A 244 -0.98 25.17 2.40
N ASP A 245 -1.35 24.18 3.21
CA ASP A 245 -1.87 24.42 4.55
C ASP A 245 -0.76 24.87 5.52
N GLU A 246 -0.87 26.12 6.00
CA GLU A 246 0.15 26.74 6.87
C GLU A 246 0.30 26.05 8.25
N ARG A 247 -0.68 25.24 8.66
CA ARG A 247 -0.62 24.46 9.91
C ARG A 247 0.37 23.31 9.82
N PHE A 248 0.84 22.99 8.60
CA PHE A 248 1.72 21.86 8.36
C PHE A 248 3.02 22.28 7.69
N ILE A 249 4.00 21.42 7.81
CA ILE A 249 5.16 21.35 6.93
C ILE A 249 4.92 20.13 6.06
N SER A 250 4.61 20.35 4.78
CA SER A 250 4.16 19.30 3.88
C SER A 250 5.10 19.10 2.70
N VAL A 251 5.20 17.86 2.23
CA VAL A 251 5.96 17.49 1.04
C VAL A 251 5.23 16.39 0.28
N ASP A 252 5.31 16.45 -1.04
CA ASP A 252 4.89 15.39 -1.97
C ASP A 252 6.14 14.57 -2.34
N VAL A 253 6.18 13.30 -1.96
CA VAL A 253 7.30 12.39 -2.17
C VAL A 253 6.92 11.35 -3.21
N MET A 254 7.58 11.35 -4.35
CA MET A 254 7.44 10.30 -5.35
C MET A 254 8.11 9.02 -4.83
N VAL A 255 7.31 8.01 -4.50
CA VAL A 255 7.77 6.71 -3.99
C VAL A 255 8.00 5.71 -5.12
N ALA A 256 7.25 5.85 -6.23
CA ALA A 256 7.41 5.08 -7.46
C ALA A 256 7.19 5.99 -8.68
N GLU A 257 7.42 5.51 -9.89
CA GLU A 257 7.25 6.33 -11.11
C GLU A 257 5.82 6.85 -11.30
N ASP A 258 4.86 6.09 -10.83
CA ASP A 258 3.43 6.33 -10.99
C ASP A 258 2.71 6.65 -9.68
N THR A 259 3.46 6.74 -8.57
CA THR A 259 2.85 6.93 -7.23
C THR A 259 3.65 7.92 -6.39
N SER A 260 2.95 8.84 -5.78
CA SER A 260 3.50 9.72 -4.75
C SER A 260 2.64 9.72 -3.50
N VAL A 261 3.25 10.14 -2.40
CA VAL A 261 2.70 10.18 -1.06
C VAL A 261 2.85 11.58 -0.52
N ILE A 262 1.82 12.14 0.07
CA ILE A 262 1.93 13.40 0.82
C ILE A 262 2.26 13.08 2.26
N ILE A 263 3.28 13.74 2.79
CA ILE A 263 3.63 13.75 4.20
C ILE A 263 3.42 15.16 4.72
N ALA A 264 2.56 15.30 5.73
CA ALA A 264 2.26 16.58 6.37
C ALA A 264 2.54 16.46 7.88
N VAL A 265 3.44 17.27 8.40
CA VAL A 265 3.80 17.35 9.82
C VAL A 265 3.13 18.57 10.43
N LYS A 266 2.29 18.35 11.46
CA LYS A 266 1.58 19.42 12.16
C LYS A 266 2.57 20.29 12.94
N ARG A 267 2.44 21.62 12.84
CA ARG A 267 3.28 22.60 13.53
C ARG A 267 2.93 22.74 15.00
#